data_76285b08d6ffa89652d3b1c76f9aee07
#
_entry.id   76285b08d6ffa89652d3b1c76f9aee07
#
_cell.length_a   1.000
_cell.length_b   1.000
_cell.length_c   1.000
_cell.angle_alpha   90.00
_cell.angle_beta   90.00
_cell.angle_gamma   90.00
#
_symmetry.space_group_name_H-M   'P 1'
#
loop_
_entity.id
_entity.type
_entity.pdbx_description
1 polymer ?
#
loop_
_entity_poly.entity_id
_entity_poly.type
_entity_poly.pdbx_seq_one_letter_code
_entity_poly.pdbx_strand_id
1 'polypeptide(L)'
;MLGFHRRTRSLIPVKELGKYDKVPTHEEEMMPVEVEEEESFHHTDGEARSRNRQLVLVYLVFLAEAIMASTLQPQLQMLVSSDYCGNLSTSYLRSILDCAYAFGGTTGLFWGYLADRMGRRRVTLLGLWSMLICCLSGGFATSLAGCAIFRFFAGVVSSTVVCTSLTMLGDLSTTPERRAKNVARLPLISLCGSLGPLMQGMVSESLQAYGMVWERFPTLGSELACGTALFAIALVATIFLKDTLPQQAVNMDCEKAAFLTRDSSDTIITLVDMGVGRPSPIKIGHFLQAPSFVVLLASFCLVSLHAATFDVLLPHLGHTDAEHGGMGIPCEWLSIVVLIVRGLAGVAVCFAIPYAAQKYGLVKLYRSVSLMFPAIYVVTPLLALMVTSCAALVPLVSILSILVKHTLTNGAIVCVALLVLNTTPDAFSAGTAVGMLQIASLFKAFAVAVSGTSFYFSDDVSVQTTNMALWSCLALFGIVGAGLAWFVRGRPSVEKDWPSEVLQWEMCFDADLEKKADVEGDLESLLGDD
;
A
#
# COMPACT_ATOMS: atom_id res chain seq x y z
N MET A 1 48.28 -5.51 -7.48
CA MET A 1 47.81 -6.72 -6.79
C MET A 1 46.54 -7.20 -7.50
N LEU A 2 46.65 -8.34 -8.15
CA LEU A 2 45.72 -8.92 -9.13
C LEU A 2 44.57 -9.63 -8.41
N GLY A 3 43.32 -9.21 -8.69
CA GLY A 3 42.11 -9.89 -8.22
C GLY A 3 41.63 -10.88 -9.26
N PHE A 4 41.63 -12.15 -8.93
CA PHE A 4 41.14 -13.26 -9.75
C PHE A 4 39.60 -13.27 -9.75
N HIS A 5 39.00 -13.11 -10.92
CA HIS A 5 37.59 -13.45 -11.17
C HIS A 5 37.50 -14.93 -11.55
N ARG A 6 36.87 -15.71 -10.69
CA ARG A 6 36.55 -17.12 -10.92
C ARG A 6 35.24 -17.20 -11.74
N ARG A 7 35.35 -17.66 -13.00
CA ARG A 7 34.21 -18.03 -13.87
C ARG A 7 33.60 -19.34 -13.39
N THR A 8 32.35 -19.35 -13.01
CA THR A 8 31.55 -20.57 -12.88
C THR A 8 30.93 -20.91 -14.23
N ARG A 9 31.41 -21.98 -14.87
CA ARG A 9 30.76 -22.63 -16.02
C ARG A 9 29.58 -23.45 -15.50
N SER A 10 28.37 -23.15 -15.96
CA SER A 10 27.22 -24.04 -15.84
C SER A 10 27.37 -25.20 -16.81
N LEU A 11 27.63 -26.42 -16.31
CA LEU A 11 27.59 -27.64 -17.06
C LEU A 11 26.13 -28.09 -17.22
N ILE A 12 25.63 -28.06 -18.45
CA ILE A 12 24.38 -28.71 -18.82
C ILE A 12 24.62 -30.24 -18.82
N PRO A 13 23.79 -31.07 -18.16
CA PRO A 13 23.96 -32.49 -18.15
C PRO A 13 23.67 -33.08 -19.53
N VAL A 14 24.68 -33.64 -20.17
CA VAL A 14 24.58 -34.43 -21.38
C VAL A 14 24.06 -35.82 -21.01
N LYS A 15 22.74 -36.00 -21.03
CA LYS A 15 22.12 -37.31 -21.06
C LYS A 15 20.87 -37.22 -21.95
N GLU A 16 21.08 -37.49 -23.21
CA GLU A 16 20.20 -37.99 -24.27
C GLU A 16 20.65 -37.47 -25.65
N LEU A 17 21.81 -37.92 -26.09
CA LEU A 17 22.21 -37.90 -27.50
C LEU A 17 22.64 -39.33 -27.91
N GLY A 18 21.64 -40.19 -28.02
CA GLY A 18 21.81 -41.45 -28.68
C GLY A 18 20.99 -41.46 -29.97
N LYS A 19 21.70 -41.59 -31.09
CA LYS A 19 21.23 -41.77 -32.47
C LYS A 19 20.87 -40.51 -33.26
N TYR A 20 21.90 -39.92 -33.85
CA TYR A 20 21.82 -39.45 -35.25
C TYR A 20 23.20 -39.60 -35.89
N ASP A 21 23.22 -40.19 -37.11
CA ASP A 21 24.38 -40.47 -37.93
C ASP A 21 25.05 -39.19 -38.47
N LYS A 22 26.39 -39.26 -38.49
CA LYS A 22 27.37 -38.60 -39.37
C LYS A 22 27.04 -37.20 -39.88
N VAL A 23 27.63 -36.23 -39.20
CA VAL A 23 27.80 -34.87 -39.71
C VAL A 23 29.09 -34.83 -40.57
N PRO A 24 29.07 -34.24 -41.78
CA PRO A 24 30.26 -34.02 -42.59
C PRO A 24 31.15 -32.96 -41.96
N THR A 25 32.43 -33.30 -41.87
CA THR A 25 33.53 -32.38 -41.50
C THR A 25 33.72 -31.32 -42.59
N HIS A 26 33.27 -30.10 -42.34
CA HIS A 26 33.81 -28.91 -42.97
C HIS A 26 34.45 -28.05 -41.89
N GLU A 27 35.77 -27.86 -42.04
CA GLU A 27 36.54 -26.81 -41.35
C GLU A 27 36.09 -25.48 -41.90
N GLU A 28 35.18 -24.81 -41.18
CA GLU A 28 34.91 -23.37 -41.33
C GLU A 28 35.50 -22.64 -40.15
N GLU A 29 36.34 -21.66 -40.47
CA GLU A 29 37.03 -20.75 -39.57
C GLU A 29 36.03 -20.13 -38.59
N MET A 30 36.24 -20.38 -37.30
CA MET A 30 35.54 -19.66 -36.22
C MET A 30 35.96 -18.21 -36.22
N MET A 31 35.14 -17.35 -36.75
CA MET A 31 35.22 -15.91 -36.45
C MET A 31 34.85 -15.67 -34.98
N PRO A 32 35.53 -14.79 -34.26
CA PRO A 32 35.26 -14.55 -32.85
C PRO A 32 33.91 -13.87 -32.67
N VAL A 33 33.03 -14.49 -31.90
CA VAL A 33 31.73 -13.96 -31.47
C VAL A 33 31.98 -12.97 -30.32
N GLU A 34 32.53 -11.77 -30.65
CA GLU A 34 32.70 -10.67 -29.67
C GLU A 34 31.54 -9.66 -29.74
N VAL A 35 30.67 -9.71 -30.75
CA VAL A 35 29.65 -8.70 -30.98
C VAL A 35 28.37 -8.93 -30.16
N GLU A 36 28.07 -10.16 -29.76
CA GLU A 36 26.83 -10.47 -29.02
C GLU A 36 26.85 -10.09 -27.53
N GLU A 37 28.02 -10.00 -26.88
CA GLU A 37 28.08 -9.63 -25.45
C GLU A 37 27.87 -8.13 -25.21
N GLU A 38 28.30 -7.24 -26.09
CA GLU A 38 28.09 -5.79 -25.96
C GLU A 38 26.63 -5.40 -26.27
N GLU A 39 26.00 -5.98 -27.27
CA GLU A 39 24.59 -5.72 -27.57
C GLU A 39 23.65 -6.22 -26.45
N SER A 40 23.92 -7.37 -25.85
CA SER A 40 23.14 -7.88 -24.74
C SER A 40 23.27 -7.01 -23.48
N PHE A 41 24.45 -6.44 -23.20
CA PHE A 41 24.69 -5.56 -22.08
C PHE A 41 23.97 -4.20 -22.24
N HIS A 42 24.04 -3.61 -23.42
CA HIS A 42 23.31 -2.36 -23.75
C HIS A 42 21.77 -2.54 -23.73
N HIS A 43 21.26 -3.69 -24.13
CA HIS A 43 19.84 -3.97 -24.08
C HIS A 43 19.31 -4.09 -22.64
N THR A 44 20.04 -4.76 -21.76
CA THR A 44 19.70 -4.90 -20.33
C THR A 44 19.72 -3.57 -19.57
N ASP A 45 20.66 -2.67 -19.89
CA ASP A 45 20.74 -1.33 -19.29
C ASP A 45 19.59 -0.42 -19.74
N GLY A 46 19.20 -0.51 -21.00
CA GLY A 46 18.05 0.20 -21.56
C GLY A 46 16.73 -0.19 -20.90
N GLU A 47 16.52 -1.48 -20.68
CA GLU A 47 15.34 -2.01 -20.00
C GLU A 47 15.30 -1.61 -18.52
N ALA A 48 16.42 -1.69 -17.82
CA ALA A 48 16.53 -1.25 -16.43
C ALA A 48 16.21 0.23 -16.27
N ARG A 49 16.70 1.08 -17.19
CA ARG A 49 16.42 2.52 -17.20
C ARG A 49 14.96 2.83 -17.52
N SER A 50 14.35 2.08 -18.42
CA SER A 50 12.92 2.20 -18.76
C SER A 50 12.06 1.83 -17.53
N ARG A 51 12.36 0.72 -16.86
CA ARG A 51 11.67 0.26 -15.66
C ARG A 51 11.78 1.26 -14.50
N ASN A 52 12.97 1.83 -14.28
CA ASN A 52 13.15 2.84 -13.25
C ASN A 52 12.33 4.12 -13.52
N ARG A 53 12.19 4.53 -14.79
CA ARG A 53 11.29 5.64 -15.14
C ARG A 53 9.84 5.32 -14.85
N GLN A 54 9.37 4.12 -15.19
CA GLN A 54 8.00 3.68 -14.86
C GLN A 54 7.78 3.64 -13.34
N LEU A 55 8.76 3.20 -12.56
CA LEU A 55 8.69 3.21 -11.11
C LEU A 55 8.49 4.62 -10.53
N VAL A 56 9.23 5.61 -11.03
CA VAL A 56 9.07 7.02 -10.63
C VAL A 56 7.68 7.53 -10.99
N LEU A 57 7.15 7.18 -12.17
CA LEU A 57 5.79 7.55 -12.58
C LEU A 57 4.73 6.96 -11.64
N VAL A 58 4.89 5.70 -11.23
CA VAL A 58 3.96 5.08 -10.26
C VAL A 58 4.04 5.77 -8.90
N TYR A 59 5.21 6.21 -8.46
CA TYR A 59 5.32 7.02 -7.24
C TYR A 59 4.64 8.39 -7.38
N LEU A 60 4.73 9.04 -8.53
CA LEU A 60 4.00 10.29 -8.79
C LEU A 60 2.47 10.06 -8.80
N VAL A 61 2.02 8.94 -9.35
CA VAL A 61 0.62 8.54 -9.31
C VAL A 61 0.15 8.32 -7.86
N PHE A 62 0.95 7.67 -7.03
CA PHE A 62 0.64 7.48 -5.61
C PHE A 62 0.67 8.81 -4.83
N LEU A 63 1.54 9.75 -5.21
CA LEU A 63 1.56 11.11 -4.64
C LEU A 63 0.23 11.86 -4.90
N ALA A 64 -0.41 11.64 -6.06
CA ALA A 64 -1.71 12.23 -6.35
C ALA A 64 -2.78 11.84 -5.30
N GLU A 65 -2.77 10.57 -4.85
CA GLU A 65 -3.65 10.12 -3.77
C GLU A 65 -3.38 10.89 -2.46
N ALA A 66 -2.11 11.02 -2.08
CA ALA A 66 -1.75 11.74 -0.86
C ALA A 66 -2.12 13.23 -0.91
N ILE A 67 -2.06 13.87 -2.08
CA ILE A 67 -2.54 15.25 -2.30
C ILE A 67 -4.07 15.28 -2.13
N MET A 68 -4.80 14.35 -2.74
CA MET A 68 -6.26 14.28 -2.62
C MET A 68 -6.71 14.05 -1.17
N ALA A 69 -6.03 13.19 -0.42
CA ALA A 69 -6.31 12.97 1.00
C ALA A 69 -6.14 14.26 1.83
N SER A 70 -5.20 15.12 1.44
CA SER A 70 -4.87 16.36 2.16
C SER A 70 -5.92 17.47 2.03
N THR A 71 -6.87 17.39 1.06
CA THR A 71 -7.94 18.39 0.87
C THR A 71 -8.94 18.46 2.04
N LEU A 72 -8.85 17.55 2.99
CA LEU A 72 -9.67 17.55 4.21
C LEU A 72 -9.50 18.85 5.03
N GLN A 73 -8.26 19.31 5.19
CA GLN A 73 -7.95 20.38 6.12
C GLN A 73 -8.63 21.73 5.76
N PRO A 74 -8.58 22.22 4.51
CA PRO A 74 -9.30 23.42 4.11
C PRO A 74 -10.81 23.31 4.25
N GLN A 75 -11.38 22.14 3.91
CA GLN A 75 -12.82 21.89 4.07
C GLN A 75 -13.23 21.95 5.54
N LEU A 76 -12.43 21.37 6.43
CA LEU A 76 -12.69 21.41 7.87
C LEU A 76 -12.61 22.84 8.43
N GLN A 77 -11.60 23.61 8.01
CA GLN A 77 -11.46 25.02 8.42
C GLN A 77 -12.67 25.87 7.99
N MET A 78 -13.13 25.67 6.76
CA MET A 78 -14.34 26.36 6.24
C MET A 78 -15.58 26.01 7.07
N LEU A 79 -15.77 24.72 7.39
CA LEU A 79 -16.93 24.26 8.17
C LEU A 79 -16.90 24.81 9.60
N VAL A 80 -15.73 24.88 10.22
CA VAL A 80 -15.56 25.43 11.57
C VAL A 80 -15.79 26.96 11.60
N SER A 81 -15.37 27.69 10.56
CA SER A 81 -15.56 29.14 10.46
C SER A 81 -16.98 29.54 10.05
N SER A 82 -17.79 28.58 9.58
CA SER A 82 -19.17 28.85 9.15
C SER A 82 -20.16 28.69 10.31
N ASP A 83 -21.11 29.62 10.43
CA ASP A 83 -22.20 29.54 11.42
C ASP A 83 -23.17 28.36 11.20
N TYR A 84 -23.03 27.64 10.07
CA TYR A 84 -23.92 26.52 9.70
C TYR A 84 -23.75 25.26 10.55
N CYS A 85 -22.59 25.07 11.21
CA CYS A 85 -22.33 23.86 11.98
C CYS A 85 -22.65 24.00 13.48
N GLY A 86 -23.05 25.19 13.94
CA GLY A 86 -23.45 25.43 15.33
C GLY A 86 -22.35 25.05 16.32
N ASN A 87 -22.74 24.41 17.42
CA ASN A 87 -21.82 24.01 18.50
C ASN A 87 -21.12 22.65 18.25
N LEU A 88 -21.05 22.13 17.00
CA LEU A 88 -20.41 20.85 16.73
C LEU A 88 -18.89 20.93 16.90
N SER A 89 -18.31 20.00 17.64
CA SER A 89 -16.87 19.97 17.86
C SER A 89 -16.10 19.72 16.56
N THR A 90 -14.94 20.36 16.40
CA THR A 90 -14.04 20.17 15.24
C THR A 90 -13.66 18.69 15.05
N SER A 91 -13.49 17.96 16.14
CA SER A 91 -13.18 16.52 16.13
C SER A 91 -14.30 15.70 15.54
N TYR A 92 -15.56 16.03 15.84
CA TYR A 92 -16.73 15.37 15.29
C TYR A 92 -16.90 15.64 13.79
N LEU A 93 -16.77 16.91 13.37
CA LEU A 93 -16.81 17.30 11.94
C LEU A 93 -15.75 16.57 11.13
N ARG A 94 -14.52 16.54 11.65
CA ARG A 94 -13.42 15.79 11.05
C ARG A 94 -13.75 14.30 10.90
N SER A 95 -14.33 13.70 11.93
CA SER A 95 -14.68 12.27 11.93
C SER A 95 -15.73 11.95 10.86
N ILE A 96 -16.73 12.81 10.65
CA ILE A 96 -17.72 12.63 9.57
C ILE A 96 -17.04 12.61 8.20
N LEU A 97 -16.16 13.57 7.94
CA LEU A 97 -15.47 13.68 6.64
C LEU A 97 -14.48 12.55 6.41
N ASP A 98 -13.73 12.14 7.43
CA ASP A 98 -12.78 11.02 7.36
C ASP A 98 -13.53 9.67 7.22
N CYS A 99 -14.68 9.50 7.90
CA CYS A 99 -15.55 8.34 7.75
C CYS A 99 -16.08 8.22 6.32
N ALA A 100 -16.59 9.32 5.75
CA ALA A 100 -17.08 9.35 4.38
C ALA A 100 -15.98 8.95 3.37
N TYR A 101 -14.78 9.50 3.53
CA TYR A 101 -13.63 9.17 2.69
C TYR A 101 -13.24 7.69 2.81
N ALA A 102 -13.12 7.17 4.03
CA ALA A 102 -12.78 5.78 4.27
C ALA A 102 -13.85 4.82 3.73
N PHE A 103 -15.12 5.18 3.85
CA PHE A 103 -16.22 4.40 3.30
C PHE A 103 -16.17 4.34 1.76
N GLY A 104 -15.87 5.45 1.08
CA GLY A 104 -15.59 5.46 -0.36
C GLY A 104 -14.44 4.53 -0.74
N GLY A 105 -13.40 4.46 0.09
CA GLY A 105 -12.24 3.59 -0.10
C GLY A 105 -12.54 2.10 -0.19
N THR A 106 -13.68 1.63 0.34
CA THR A 106 -14.09 0.21 0.27
C THR A 106 -14.30 -0.30 -1.16
N THR A 107 -14.50 0.61 -2.12
CA THR A 107 -14.68 0.27 -3.54
C THR A 107 -13.43 -0.26 -4.22
N GLY A 108 -12.29 -0.27 -3.54
CA GLY A 108 -11.01 -0.75 -4.08
C GLY A 108 -11.03 -2.18 -4.60
N LEU A 109 -11.87 -3.05 -4.03
CA LEU A 109 -12.08 -4.41 -4.55
C LEU A 109 -12.58 -4.39 -6.02
N PHE A 110 -13.56 -3.55 -6.30
CA PHE A 110 -14.10 -3.39 -7.66
C PHE A 110 -13.02 -2.86 -8.61
N TRP A 111 -12.24 -1.87 -8.18
CA TRP A 111 -11.18 -1.28 -9.00
C TRP A 111 -10.02 -2.23 -9.26
N GLY A 112 -9.63 -3.03 -8.27
CA GLY A 112 -8.60 -4.07 -8.43
C GLY A 112 -9.00 -5.12 -9.45
N TYR A 113 -10.22 -5.62 -9.34
CA TYR A 113 -10.80 -6.55 -10.31
C TYR A 113 -10.89 -5.96 -11.73
N LEU A 114 -11.27 -4.70 -11.84
CA LEU A 114 -11.34 -4.01 -13.12
C LEU A 114 -9.95 -3.80 -13.74
N ALA A 115 -8.93 -3.51 -12.91
CA ALA A 115 -7.56 -3.31 -13.35
C ALA A 115 -6.94 -4.58 -13.94
N ASP A 116 -7.26 -5.74 -13.38
CA ASP A 116 -6.80 -7.04 -13.90
C ASP A 116 -7.44 -7.39 -15.26
N ARG A 117 -8.63 -6.87 -15.55
CA ARG A 117 -9.36 -7.13 -16.81
C ARG A 117 -9.10 -6.11 -17.91
N MET A 118 -9.15 -4.83 -17.59
CA MET A 118 -9.05 -3.74 -18.56
C MET A 118 -7.61 -3.28 -18.81
N GLY A 119 -6.68 -3.69 -17.95
CA GLY A 119 -5.31 -3.19 -17.93
C GLY A 119 -5.11 -2.09 -16.86
N ARG A 120 -3.95 -2.16 -16.21
CA ARG A 120 -3.65 -1.32 -15.03
C ARG A 120 -3.52 0.15 -15.38
N ARG A 121 -2.89 0.46 -16.52
CA ARG A 121 -2.75 1.82 -17.03
C ARG A 121 -4.10 2.51 -17.22
N ARG A 122 -5.05 1.84 -17.88
CA ARG A 122 -6.36 2.44 -18.20
C ARG A 122 -7.13 2.80 -16.93
N VAL A 123 -7.16 1.88 -15.95
CA VAL A 123 -7.85 2.09 -14.69
C VAL A 123 -7.16 3.17 -13.85
N THR A 124 -5.82 3.21 -13.82
CA THR A 124 -5.05 4.28 -13.16
C THR A 124 -5.37 5.66 -13.74
N LEU A 125 -5.38 5.79 -15.07
CA LEU A 125 -5.69 7.06 -15.72
C LEU A 125 -7.14 7.48 -15.48
N LEU A 126 -8.09 6.54 -15.50
CA LEU A 126 -9.48 6.81 -15.13
C LEU A 126 -9.55 7.35 -13.69
N GLY A 127 -8.84 6.73 -12.74
CA GLY A 127 -8.76 7.20 -11.37
C GLY A 127 -8.20 8.61 -11.26
N LEU A 128 -7.07 8.91 -11.92
CA LEU A 128 -6.42 10.23 -11.85
C LEU A 128 -7.31 11.35 -12.40
N TRP A 129 -7.92 11.16 -13.57
CA TRP A 129 -8.83 12.16 -14.16
C TRP A 129 -10.10 12.33 -13.32
N SER A 130 -10.64 11.24 -12.78
CA SER A 130 -11.78 11.32 -11.86
C SER A 130 -11.43 12.02 -10.54
N MET A 131 -10.20 11.85 -10.01
CA MET A 131 -9.70 12.59 -8.85
C MET A 131 -9.65 14.09 -9.12
N LEU A 132 -9.14 14.50 -10.28
CA LEU A 132 -9.11 15.91 -10.68
C LEU A 132 -10.52 16.51 -10.71
N ILE A 133 -11.47 15.83 -11.35
CA ILE A 133 -12.86 16.28 -11.43
C ILE A 133 -13.49 16.36 -10.03
N CYS A 134 -13.26 15.35 -9.18
CA CYS A 134 -13.78 15.30 -7.82
C CYS A 134 -13.20 16.42 -6.95
N CYS A 135 -11.89 16.68 -7.05
CA CYS A 135 -11.20 17.76 -6.36
C CYS A 135 -11.81 19.12 -6.72
N LEU A 136 -11.85 19.45 -8.01
CA LEU A 136 -12.38 20.74 -8.48
C LEU A 136 -13.87 20.92 -8.11
N SER A 137 -14.67 19.85 -8.20
CA SER A 137 -16.07 19.88 -7.80
C SER A 137 -16.27 20.08 -6.29
N GLY A 138 -15.34 19.50 -5.47
CA GLY A 138 -15.34 19.63 -4.02
C GLY A 138 -15.19 21.08 -3.53
N GLY A 139 -14.49 21.92 -4.31
CA GLY A 139 -14.33 23.36 -4.02
C GLY A 139 -15.63 24.17 -4.01
N PHE A 140 -16.70 23.65 -4.60
CA PHE A 140 -18.03 24.28 -4.57
C PHE A 140 -18.90 23.83 -3.39
N ALA A 141 -18.44 22.88 -2.57
CA ALA A 141 -19.18 22.43 -1.41
C ALA A 141 -19.11 23.47 -0.27
N THR A 142 -20.25 23.99 0.16
CA THR A 142 -20.36 24.97 1.24
C THR A 142 -21.06 24.41 2.48
N SER A 143 -21.60 23.20 2.42
CA SER A 143 -22.32 22.55 3.52
C SER A 143 -21.63 21.25 3.96
N LEU A 144 -21.84 20.84 5.22
CA LEU A 144 -21.33 19.59 5.76
C LEU A 144 -21.74 18.38 4.92
N ALA A 145 -23.01 18.30 4.50
CA ALA A 145 -23.51 17.22 3.66
C ALA A 145 -22.81 17.22 2.28
N GLY A 146 -22.64 18.39 1.67
CA GLY A 146 -21.91 18.54 0.41
C GLY A 146 -20.46 18.07 0.54
N CYS A 147 -19.73 18.54 1.55
CA CYS A 147 -18.37 18.11 1.84
C CYS A 147 -18.28 16.59 2.07
N ALA A 148 -19.22 16.02 2.84
CA ALA A 148 -19.24 14.56 3.10
C ALA A 148 -19.46 13.75 1.81
N ILE A 149 -20.37 14.19 0.92
CA ILE A 149 -20.60 13.54 -0.37
C ILE A 149 -19.34 13.60 -1.26
N PHE A 150 -18.72 14.78 -1.38
CA PHE A 150 -17.49 14.88 -2.17
C PHE A 150 -16.33 14.09 -1.54
N ARG A 151 -16.22 14.03 -0.20
CA ARG A 151 -15.25 13.18 0.50
C ARG A 151 -15.48 11.69 0.23
N PHE A 152 -16.73 11.24 0.18
CA PHE A 152 -17.04 9.87 -0.22
C PHE A 152 -16.55 9.57 -1.64
N PHE A 153 -16.88 10.41 -2.62
CA PHE A 153 -16.40 10.23 -3.99
C PHE A 153 -14.88 10.35 -4.10
N ALA A 154 -14.26 11.23 -3.34
CA ALA A 154 -12.82 11.32 -3.22
C ALA A 154 -12.20 9.98 -2.75
N GLY A 155 -12.81 9.33 -1.77
CA GLY A 155 -12.42 7.99 -1.32
C GLY A 155 -12.58 6.92 -2.40
N VAL A 156 -13.68 6.95 -3.16
CA VAL A 156 -13.92 6.03 -4.29
C VAL A 156 -12.82 6.13 -5.34
N VAL A 157 -12.48 7.34 -5.77
CA VAL A 157 -11.47 7.53 -6.83
C VAL A 157 -10.05 7.35 -6.31
N SER A 158 -9.78 7.68 -5.04
CA SER A 158 -8.50 7.45 -4.39
C SER A 158 -8.18 5.95 -4.29
N SER A 159 -9.15 5.12 -3.93
CA SER A 159 -8.95 3.67 -3.85
C SER A 159 -8.53 3.04 -5.18
N THR A 160 -8.97 3.61 -6.32
CA THR A 160 -8.53 3.21 -7.66
C THR A 160 -7.02 3.38 -7.81
N VAL A 161 -6.53 4.56 -7.45
CA VAL A 161 -5.12 4.94 -7.58
C VAL A 161 -4.24 4.14 -6.61
N VAL A 162 -4.67 3.96 -5.36
CA VAL A 162 -3.95 3.15 -4.37
C VAL A 162 -3.80 1.70 -4.85
N CYS A 163 -4.91 1.10 -5.29
CA CYS A 163 -4.93 -0.28 -5.74
C CYS A 163 -4.03 -0.50 -6.96
N THR A 164 -4.19 0.32 -7.99
CA THR A 164 -3.40 0.19 -9.23
C THR A 164 -1.92 0.52 -9.03
N SER A 165 -1.59 1.55 -8.24
CA SER A 165 -0.19 1.89 -7.94
C SER A 165 0.53 0.76 -7.21
N LEU A 166 -0.10 0.17 -6.19
CA LEU A 166 0.51 -0.93 -5.43
C LEU A 166 0.69 -2.17 -6.31
N THR A 167 -0.27 -2.49 -7.17
CA THR A 167 -0.17 -3.59 -8.11
C THR A 167 0.94 -3.36 -9.13
N MET A 168 1.01 -2.16 -9.74
CA MET A 168 2.07 -1.80 -10.69
C MET A 168 3.47 -1.82 -10.04
N LEU A 169 3.59 -1.43 -8.75
CA LEU A 169 4.85 -1.57 -8.00
C LEU A 169 5.26 -3.05 -7.87
N GLY A 170 4.30 -3.93 -7.62
CA GLY A 170 4.52 -5.37 -7.62
C GLY A 170 5.10 -5.86 -8.93
N ASP A 171 4.48 -5.48 -10.06
CA ASP A 171 4.88 -5.90 -11.41
C ASP A 171 6.24 -5.38 -11.85
N LEU A 172 6.52 -4.12 -11.55
CA LEU A 172 7.81 -3.48 -11.89
C LEU A 172 8.97 -4.00 -11.03
N SER A 173 8.67 -4.75 -9.97
CA SER A 173 9.66 -5.27 -9.04
C SER A 173 9.96 -6.74 -9.33
N THR A 174 11.08 -7.00 -9.98
CA THR A 174 11.49 -8.34 -10.46
C THR A 174 11.90 -9.30 -9.35
N THR A 175 12.35 -8.80 -8.20
CA THR A 175 12.77 -9.63 -7.07
C THR A 175 12.02 -9.24 -5.80
N PRO A 176 11.77 -10.19 -4.87
CA PRO A 176 11.12 -9.88 -3.58
C PRO A 176 11.83 -8.78 -2.80
N GLU A 177 13.16 -8.72 -2.88
CA GLU A 177 13.95 -7.68 -2.22
C GLU A 177 13.72 -6.29 -2.81
N ARG A 178 13.70 -6.18 -4.14
CA ARG A 178 13.38 -4.90 -4.83
C ARG A 178 11.95 -4.49 -4.54
N ARG A 179 11.02 -5.45 -4.49
CA ARG A 179 9.61 -5.22 -4.14
C ARG A 179 9.51 -4.66 -2.72
N ALA A 180 10.21 -5.27 -1.75
CA ALA A 180 10.24 -4.77 -0.39
C ALA A 180 10.77 -3.33 -0.29
N LYS A 181 11.86 -3.01 -0.99
CA LYS A 181 12.43 -1.65 -1.04
C LYS A 181 11.48 -0.65 -1.69
N ASN A 182 10.80 -1.04 -2.77
CA ASN A 182 9.92 -0.15 -3.51
C ASN A 182 8.62 0.13 -2.74
N VAL A 183 7.98 -0.88 -2.14
CA VAL A 183 6.75 -0.70 -1.35
C VAL A 183 7.03 0.04 -0.04
N ALA A 184 8.18 -0.18 0.61
CA ALA A 184 8.56 0.51 1.84
C ALA A 184 8.75 2.04 1.67
N ARG A 185 8.87 2.54 0.45
CA ARG A 185 8.95 3.99 0.15
C ARG A 185 7.59 4.69 0.14
N LEU A 186 6.49 3.95 0.02
CA LEU A 186 5.14 4.54 -0.07
C LEU A 186 4.78 5.44 1.12
N PRO A 187 5.05 5.09 2.40
CA PRO A 187 4.78 5.97 3.52
C PRO A 187 5.51 7.32 3.45
N LEU A 188 6.72 7.33 2.88
CA LEU A 188 7.50 8.56 2.68
C LEU A 188 6.89 9.45 1.59
N ILE A 189 6.38 8.84 0.51
CA ILE A 189 5.69 9.56 -0.57
C ILE A 189 4.36 10.14 -0.07
N SER A 190 3.62 9.38 0.74
CA SER A 190 2.40 9.86 1.39
C SER A 190 2.66 11.09 2.29
N LEU A 191 3.81 11.15 2.96
CA LEU A 191 4.21 12.33 3.72
C LEU A 191 4.36 13.58 2.83
N CYS A 192 4.94 13.44 1.64
CA CYS A 192 5.08 14.57 0.71
C CYS A 192 3.71 15.17 0.35
N GLY A 193 2.68 14.33 0.19
CA GLY A 193 1.29 14.80 0.01
C GLY A 193 0.74 15.57 1.23
N SER A 194 1.16 15.20 2.44
CA SER A 194 0.74 15.89 3.66
C SER A 194 1.23 17.34 3.78
N LEU A 195 2.18 17.76 2.94
CA LEU A 195 2.59 19.17 2.80
C LEU A 195 1.60 19.98 1.94
N GLY A 196 0.67 19.32 1.24
CA GLY A 196 -0.36 19.97 0.42
C GLY A 196 -1.14 21.07 1.14
N PRO A 197 -1.63 20.87 2.39
CA PRO A 197 -2.37 21.90 3.13
C PRO A 197 -1.61 23.22 3.32
N LEU A 198 -0.28 23.18 3.44
CA LEU A 198 0.54 24.39 3.54
C LEU A 198 0.48 25.23 2.24
N MET A 199 0.62 24.54 1.10
CA MET A 199 0.51 25.19 -0.21
C MET A 199 -0.91 25.70 -0.47
N GLN A 200 -1.93 24.94 -0.04
CA GLN A 200 -3.34 25.29 -0.18
C GLN A 200 -3.68 26.55 0.61
N GLY A 201 -3.20 26.68 1.86
CA GLY A 201 -3.41 27.86 2.70
C GLY A 201 -2.86 29.11 2.05
N MET A 202 -1.61 29.09 1.59
CA MET A 202 -0.96 30.22 0.93
C MET A 202 -1.73 30.69 -0.32
N VAL A 203 -2.22 29.77 -1.14
CA VAL A 203 -2.99 30.09 -2.36
C VAL A 203 -4.38 30.64 -2.00
N SER A 204 -5.05 30.02 -1.03
CA SER A 204 -6.38 30.43 -0.59
C SER A 204 -6.38 31.86 -0.04
N GLU A 205 -5.44 32.21 0.83
CA GLU A 205 -5.29 33.56 1.37
C GLU A 205 -5.03 34.61 0.27
N SER A 206 -4.17 34.27 -0.68
CA SER A 206 -3.85 35.17 -1.80
C SER A 206 -5.06 35.42 -2.70
N LEU A 207 -5.91 34.42 -2.93
CA LEU A 207 -7.07 34.51 -3.81
C LEU A 207 -8.27 35.19 -3.15
N GLN A 208 -8.45 35.08 -1.84
CA GLN A 208 -9.54 35.76 -1.10
C GLN A 208 -9.52 37.28 -1.28
N ALA A 209 -8.36 37.86 -1.54
CA ALA A 209 -8.21 39.30 -1.82
C ALA A 209 -8.80 39.76 -3.17
N TYR A 210 -9.19 38.80 -4.07
CA TYR A 210 -9.57 39.11 -5.45
C TYR A 210 -11.08 39.13 -5.77
N GLY A 211 -11.98 38.98 -4.76
CA GLY A 211 -13.38 39.31 -4.97
C GLY A 211 -14.44 38.23 -4.62
N MET A 212 -15.70 38.54 -4.90
CA MET A 212 -16.94 37.92 -4.43
C MET A 212 -17.05 36.37 -4.64
N VAL A 213 -16.41 35.79 -5.66
CA VAL A 213 -16.47 34.35 -5.93
C VAL A 213 -15.72 33.56 -4.86
N TRP A 214 -14.59 34.08 -4.41
CA TRP A 214 -13.74 33.45 -3.39
C TRP A 214 -14.34 33.57 -1.98
N GLU A 215 -15.10 34.64 -1.71
CA GLU A 215 -15.85 34.76 -0.48
C GLU A 215 -17.01 33.77 -0.40
N ARG A 216 -17.68 33.52 -1.54
CA ARG A 216 -18.79 32.56 -1.62
C ARG A 216 -18.33 31.10 -1.55
N PHE A 217 -17.14 30.79 -2.07
CA PHE A 217 -16.56 29.44 -2.12
C PHE A 217 -15.15 29.46 -1.54
N PRO A 218 -15.00 29.52 -0.19
CA PRO A 218 -13.71 29.70 0.45
C PRO A 218 -12.73 28.56 0.24
N THR A 219 -13.20 27.34 -0.03
CA THR A 219 -12.36 26.17 -0.32
C THR A 219 -11.92 26.08 -1.79
N LEU A 220 -12.53 26.84 -2.70
CA LEU A 220 -12.25 26.74 -4.12
C LEU A 220 -10.79 27.04 -4.46
N GLY A 221 -10.17 28.02 -3.80
CA GLY A 221 -8.75 28.36 -4.00
C GLY A 221 -7.81 27.21 -3.63
N SER A 222 -8.05 26.56 -2.52
CA SER A 222 -7.28 25.40 -2.06
C SER A 222 -7.46 24.19 -2.96
N GLU A 223 -8.70 23.91 -3.38
CA GLU A 223 -9.00 22.79 -4.31
C GLU A 223 -8.44 23.06 -5.72
N LEU A 224 -8.39 24.31 -6.16
CA LEU A 224 -7.73 24.69 -7.41
C LEU A 224 -6.22 24.45 -7.35
N ALA A 225 -5.56 24.79 -6.24
CA ALA A 225 -4.14 24.49 -6.05
C ALA A 225 -3.86 22.98 -6.10
N CYS A 226 -4.65 22.17 -5.41
CA CYS A 226 -4.58 20.72 -5.51
C CYS A 226 -4.89 20.23 -6.93
N GLY A 227 -5.92 20.76 -7.55
CA GLY A 227 -6.33 20.42 -8.92
C GLY A 227 -5.21 20.67 -9.93
N THR A 228 -4.44 21.75 -9.82
CA THR A 228 -3.29 22.00 -10.71
C THR A 228 -2.20 20.95 -10.55
N ALA A 229 -1.90 20.52 -9.32
CA ALA A 229 -0.94 19.45 -9.06
C ALA A 229 -1.45 18.10 -9.60
N LEU A 230 -2.71 17.77 -9.36
CA LEU A 230 -3.34 16.56 -9.89
C LEU A 230 -3.39 16.55 -11.41
N PHE A 231 -3.70 17.70 -12.04
CA PHE A 231 -3.69 17.85 -13.50
C PHE A 231 -2.30 17.59 -14.08
N ALA A 232 -1.25 18.17 -13.50
CA ALA A 232 0.12 17.96 -13.96
C ALA A 232 0.51 16.46 -13.86
N ILE A 233 0.19 15.80 -12.75
CA ILE A 233 0.46 14.36 -12.57
C ILE A 233 -0.34 13.53 -13.58
N ALA A 234 -1.64 13.81 -13.75
CA ALA A 234 -2.50 13.11 -14.70
C ALA A 234 -2.00 13.26 -16.15
N LEU A 235 -1.56 14.45 -16.53
CA LEU A 235 -1.01 14.72 -17.87
C LEU A 235 0.28 13.92 -18.09
N VAL A 236 1.23 13.99 -17.16
CA VAL A 236 2.50 13.24 -17.22
C VAL A 236 2.23 11.72 -17.27
N ALA A 237 1.32 11.22 -16.42
CA ALA A 237 0.95 9.80 -16.44
C ALA A 237 0.28 9.40 -17.75
N THR A 238 -0.58 10.25 -18.34
CA THR A 238 -1.26 9.95 -19.62
C THR A 238 -0.25 9.78 -20.75
N ILE A 239 0.81 10.58 -20.77
CA ILE A 239 1.82 10.57 -21.84
C ILE A 239 2.82 9.41 -21.64
N PHE A 240 3.34 9.22 -20.42
CA PHE A 240 4.51 8.39 -20.19
C PHE A 240 4.24 7.07 -19.47
N LEU A 241 3.10 6.89 -18.80
CA LEU A 241 2.80 5.65 -18.09
C LEU A 241 2.51 4.53 -19.09
N LYS A 242 3.18 3.40 -18.93
CA LYS A 242 2.96 2.18 -19.72
C LYS A 242 2.10 1.18 -18.93
N ASP A 243 1.40 0.30 -19.64
CA ASP A 243 0.69 -0.80 -18.98
C ASP A 243 1.72 -1.83 -18.47
N THR A 244 1.49 -2.33 -17.26
CA THR A 244 2.37 -3.32 -16.64
C THR A 244 1.78 -4.72 -16.67
N LEU A 245 0.53 -4.86 -17.15
CA LEU A 245 -0.09 -6.18 -17.31
C LEU A 245 0.65 -6.94 -18.41
N PRO A 246 1.14 -8.17 -18.18
CA PRO A 246 1.93 -8.90 -19.16
C PRO A 246 1.05 -9.36 -20.34
N GLN A 247 0.92 -8.50 -21.35
CA GLN A 247 0.19 -8.82 -22.60
C GLN A 247 1.08 -9.50 -23.65
N GLN A 248 2.41 -9.32 -23.56
CA GLN A 248 3.33 -9.73 -24.62
C GLN A 248 3.84 -11.17 -24.53
N ALA A 249 3.86 -11.79 -23.35
CA ALA A 249 4.33 -13.17 -23.21
C ALA A 249 3.45 -14.17 -24.00
N VAL A 250 2.14 -13.93 -24.04
CA VAL A 250 1.20 -14.82 -24.74
C VAL A 250 1.37 -14.76 -26.25
N ASN A 251 1.70 -13.59 -26.82
CA ASN A 251 1.85 -13.44 -28.27
C ASN A 251 3.21 -13.98 -28.77
N MET A 252 4.29 -13.82 -28.00
CA MET A 252 5.61 -14.34 -28.39
C MET A 252 5.68 -15.87 -28.28
N ASP A 253 5.06 -16.47 -27.27
CA ASP A 253 5.05 -17.92 -27.14
C ASP A 253 4.12 -18.58 -28.17
N CYS A 254 3.00 -17.94 -28.51
CA CYS A 254 2.14 -18.37 -29.63
C CYS A 254 2.83 -18.20 -30.99
N GLU A 255 3.58 -17.11 -31.20
CA GLU A 255 4.28 -16.87 -32.45
C GLU A 255 5.50 -17.80 -32.62
N LYS A 256 6.26 -18.05 -31.53
CA LYS A 256 7.33 -19.07 -31.50
C LYS A 256 6.78 -20.49 -31.63
N ALA A 257 5.68 -20.82 -30.95
CA ALA A 257 5.01 -22.09 -31.10
C ALA A 257 4.46 -22.30 -32.53
N ALA A 258 3.87 -21.28 -33.13
CA ALA A 258 3.40 -21.30 -34.51
C ALA A 258 4.55 -21.44 -35.54
N PHE A 259 5.72 -20.88 -35.23
CA PHE A 259 6.91 -21.02 -36.09
C PHE A 259 7.52 -22.42 -35.99
N LEU A 260 7.55 -23.00 -34.79
CA LEU A 260 8.08 -24.36 -34.58
C LEU A 260 7.15 -25.48 -35.10
N THR A 261 5.84 -25.22 -35.24
CA THR A 261 4.83 -26.19 -35.71
C THR A 261 4.55 -26.14 -37.20
N ARG A 262 5.26 -25.27 -37.94
CA ARG A 262 5.02 -25.12 -39.40
C ARG A 262 5.39 -26.37 -40.24
N ASP A 263 6.08 -27.35 -39.65
CA ASP A 263 6.52 -28.58 -40.33
C ASP A 263 5.66 -29.81 -40.08
N SER A 264 4.57 -29.73 -39.30
CA SER A 264 3.68 -30.87 -39.10
C SER A 264 2.22 -30.42 -38.96
N SER A 265 1.45 -30.68 -40.01
CA SER A 265 0.04 -30.30 -40.15
C SER A 265 -0.91 -30.99 -39.16
N ASP A 266 -0.49 -32.04 -38.48
CA ASP A 266 -1.33 -32.79 -37.54
C ASP A 266 -1.28 -32.28 -36.09
N THR A 267 -0.29 -31.42 -35.75
CA THR A 267 -0.13 -30.90 -34.38
C THR A 267 -0.91 -29.60 -34.14
N ILE A 268 -1.35 -28.94 -35.20
CA ILE A 268 -2.07 -27.64 -35.11
C ILE A 268 -3.46 -27.82 -34.50
N ILE A 269 -4.13 -28.92 -34.76
CA ILE A 269 -5.50 -29.19 -34.27
C ILE A 269 -5.50 -29.44 -32.75
N THR A 270 -4.47 -30.09 -32.21
CA THR A 270 -4.36 -30.34 -30.75
C THR A 270 -4.03 -29.09 -29.92
N LEU A 271 -3.33 -28.10 -30.47
CA LEU A 271 -3.00 -26.83 -29.77
C LEU A 271 -4.17 -25.84 -29.73
N VAL A 272 -5.01 -25.84 -30.77
CA VAL A 272 -6.23 -25.01 -30.80
C VAL A 272 -7.29 -25.57 -29.85
N ASP A 273 -7.34 -26.87 -29.66
CA ASP A 273 -8.31 -27.51 -28.75
C ASP A 273 -7.87 -27.49 -27.28
N MET A 274 -6.58 -27.27 -26.97
CA MET A 274 -6.09 -27.07 -25.60
C MET A 274 -6.35 -25.68 -25.06
N GLY A 275 -7.06 -24.84 -25.83
CA GLY A 275 -7.53 -23.53 -25.36
C GLY A 275 -6.45 -22.77 -24.60
N VAL A 276 -5.35 -22.36 -25.28
CA VAL A 276 -4.42 -21.37 -24.73
C VAL A 276 -5.15 -20.00 -24.68
N GLY A 277 -6.31 -20.02 -23.98
CA GLY A 277 -7.01 -18.82 -23.58
C GLY A 277 -6.11 -18.09 -22.58
N ARG A 278 -6.14 -16.76 -22.63
CA ARG A 278 -5.55 -15.91 -21.58
C ARG A 278 -5.89 -16.55 -20.23
N PRO A 279 -4.90 -16.77 -19.33
CA PRO A 279 -5.21 -17.26 -18.01
C PRO A 279 -6.28 -16.37 -17.39
N SER A 280 -7.42 -16.94 -17.04
CA SER A 280 -8.53 -16.18 -16.47
C SER A 280 -8.11 -15.78 -15.06
N PRO A 281 -8.27 -14.49 -14.67
CA PRO A 281 -7.92 -14.07 -13.32
C PRO A 281 -8.68 -14.89 -12.29
N ILE A 282 -8.02 -15.24 -11.19
CA ILE A 282 -8.59 -16.03 -10.09
C ILE A 282 -9.88 -15.37 -9.60
N LYS A 283 -10.95 -16.13 -9.44
CA LYS A 283 -12.22 -15.59 -8.96
C LYS A 283 -12.11 -15.17 -7.49
N ILE A 284 -12.77 -14.09 -7.12
CA ILE A 284 -12.81 -13.57 -5.74
C ILE A 284 -13.15 -14.67 -4.71
N GLY A 285 -14.07 -15.61 -5.09
CA GLY A 285 -14.46 -16.71 -4.22
C GLY A 285 -13.29 -17.64 -3.84
N HIS A 286 -12.31 -17.84 -4.71
CA HIS A 286 -11.16 -18.68 -4.41
C HIS A 286 -10.23 -18.04 -3.37
N PHE A 287 -10.02 -16.73 -3.42
CA PHE A 287 -9.27 -16.02 -2.37
C PHE A 287 -9.94 -16.15 -0.98
N LEU A 288 -11.28 -16.12 -0.93
CA LEU A 288 -12.02 -16.29 0.33
C LEU A 288 -12.04 -17.73 0.83
N GLN A 289 -11.71 -18.70 -0.02
CA GLN A 289 -11.55 -20.09 0.38
C GLN A 289 -10.16 -20.39 0.92
N ALA A 290 -9.15 -19.55 0.64
CA ALA A 290 -7.79 -19.71 1.14
C ALA A 290 -7.70 -19.20 2.60
N PRO A 291 -7.55 -20.08 3.60
CA PRO A 291 -7.60 -19.68 5.01
C PRO A 291 -6.47 -18.74 5.39
N SER A 292 -5.27 -18.92 4.86
CA SER A 292 -4.14 -18.01 5.12
C SER A 292 -4.41 -16.60 4.66
N PHE A 293 -5.04 -16.43 3.50
CA PHE A 293 -5.43 -15.13 2.98
C PHE A 293 -6.53 -14.48 3.83
N VAL A 294 -7.56 -15.25 4.21
CA VAL A 294 -8.67 -14.75 5.03
C VAL A 294 -8.18 -14.30 6.41
N VAL A 295 -7.30 -15.07 7.04
CA VAL A 295 -6.70 -14.70 8.33
C VAL A 295 -5.83 -13.45 8.20
N LEU A 296 -5.04 -13.33 7.13
CA LEU A 296 -4.23 -12.14 6.85
C LEU A 296 -5.13 -10.90 6.66
N LEU A 297 -6.19 -11.03 5.86
CA LEU A 297 -7.16 -9.96 5.62
C LEU A 297 -7.87 -9.55 6.90
N ALA A 298 -8.36 -10.50 7.70
CA ALA A 298 -9.02 -10.23 8.98
C ALA A 298 -8.08 -9.53 9.97
N SER A 299 -6.82 -10.00 10.07
CA SER A 299 -5.79 -9.35 10.89
C SER A 299 -5.54 -7.92 10.43
N PHE A 300 -5.45 -7.68 9.11
CA PHE A 300 -5.26 -6.34 8.55
C PHE A 300 -6.46 -5.42 8.76
N CYS A 301 -7.69 -5.94 8.69
CA CYS A 301 -8.89 -5.19 9.03
C CYS A 301 -8.86 -4.70 10.48
N LEU A 302 -8.41 -5.54 11.42
CA LEU A 302 -8.25 -5.12 12.82
C LEU A 302 -7.12 -4.10 13.01
N VAL A 303 -5.97 -4.28 12.32
CA VAL A 303 -4.90 -3.27 12.33
C VAL A 303 -5.44 -1.92 11.84
N SER A 304 -6.21 -1.91 10.76
CA SER A 304 -6.81 -0.69 10.22
C SER A 304 -7.82 -0.05 11.20
N LEU A 305 -8.62 -0.88 11.88
CA LEU A 305 -9.58 -0.45 12.89
C LEU A 305 -8.87 0.24 14.05
N HIS A 306 -7.99 -0.47 14.75
CA HIS A 306 -7.35 0.09 15.95
C HIS A 306 -6.36 1.22 15.64
N ALA A 307 -5.69 1.20 14.48
CA ALA A 307 -4.83 2.30 14.07
C ALA A 307 -5.62 3.58 13.79
N ALA A 308 -6.78 3.47 13.13
CA ALA A 308 -7.65 4.61 12.86
C ALA A 308 -8.28 5.17 14.14
N THR A 309 -8.73 4.30 15.05
CA THR A 309 -9.22 4.71 16.38
C THR A 309 -8.18 5.54 17.13
N PHE A 310 -6.93 5.07 17.16
CA PHE A 310 -5.84 5.82 17.79
C PHE A 310 -5.64 7.20 17.16
N ASP A 311 -5.68 7.29 15.82
CA ASP A 311 -5.46 8.56 15.11
C ASP A 311 -6.58 9.59 15.37
N VAL A 312 -7.78 9.13 15.71
CA VAL A 312 -8.91 9.98 16.13
C VAL A 312 -8.80 10.37 17.61
N LEU A 313 -8.40 9.43 18.48
CA LEU A 313 -8.31 9.67 19.94
C LEU A 313 -7.10 10.53 20.33
N LEU A 314 -5.98 10.42 19.62
CA LEU A 314 -4.73 11.12 19.97
C LEU A 314 -4.86 12.64 19.99
N PRO A 315 -5.44 13.33 18.99
CA PRO A 315 -5.64 14.78 19.05
C PRO A 315 -6.54 15.20 20.22
N HIS A 316 -7.56 14.41 20.50
CA HIS A 316 -8.47 14.68 21.62
C HIS A 316 -7.75 14.57 22.97
N LEU A 317 -7.02 13.47 23.21
CA LEU A 317 -6.21 13.29 24.42
C LEU A 317 -5.13 14.38 24.58
N GLY A 318 -4.50 14.78 23.48
CA GLY A 318 -3.46 15.79 23.49
C GLY A 318 -3.97 17.19 23.83
N HIS A 319 -5.17 17.54 23.37
CA HIS A 319 -5.74 18.88 23.51
C HIS A 319 -6.56 19.09 24.79
N THR A 320 -7.15 18.02 25.32
CA THR A 320 -7.91 18.09 26.58
C THR A 320 -7.01 18.55 27.74
N ASP A 321 -7.54 19.41 28.62
CA ASP A 321 -6.81 19.92 29.77
C ASP A 321 -6.33 18.80 30.72
N ALA A 322 -5.19 19.04 31.37
CA ALA A 322 -4.61 18.06 32.29
C ALA A 322 -5.52 17.76 33.49
N GLU A 323 -6.35 18.72 33.93
CA GLU A 323 -7.34 18.53 35.00
C GLU A 323 -8.44 17.53 34.61
N HIS A 324 -8.73 17.42 33.32
CA HIS A 324 -9.71 16.48 32.75
C HIS A 324 -9.05 15.20 32.20
N GLY A 325 -7.79 14.93 32.53
CA GLY A 325 -7.07 13.73 32.12
C GLY A 325 -6.48 13.75 30.72
N GLY A 326 -6.29 14.94 30.14
CA GLY A 326 -5.59 15.16 28.88
C GLY A 326 -4.15 15.65 29.09
N MET A 327 -3.50 16.08 28.02
CA MET A 327 -2.11 16.55 28.04
C MET A 327 -1.98 18.08 27.99
N GLY A 328 -3.05 18.82 27.72
CA GLY A 328 -3.07 20.29 27.65
C GLY A 328 -2.17 20.87 26.56
N ILE A 329 -1.94 20.15 25.46
CA ILE A 329 -1.04 20.58 24.37
C ILE A 329 -1.84 21.41 23.36
N PRO A 330 -1.40 22.61 22.96
CA PRO A 330 -2.04 23.37 21.89
C PRO A 330 -2.09 22.57 20.58
N CYS A 331 -3.24 22.61 19.89
CA CYS A 331 -3.48 21.83 18.65
C CYS A 331 -2.42 22.06 17.58
N GLU A 332 -1.91 23.28 17.47
CA GLU A 332 -0.88 23.66 16.50
C GLU A 332 0.42 22.88 16.72
N TRP A 333 0.92 22.88 17.96
CA TRP A 333 2.13 22.17 18.35
C TRP A 333 1.98 20.66 18.17
N LEU A 334 0.83 20.10 18.59
CA LEU A 334 0.56 18.68 18.42
C LEU A 334 0.55 18.29 16.93
N SER A 335 -0.05 19.10 16.07
CA SER A 335 -0.10 18.85 14.63
C SER A 335 1.29 18.85 13.98
N ILE A 336 2.14 19.82 14.36
CA ILE A 336 3.53 19.91 13.88
C ILE A 336 4.34 18.70 14.36
N VAL A 337 4.23 18.33 15.63
CA VAL A 337 4.92 17.16 16.19
C VAL A 337 4.50 15.89 15.47
N VAL A 338 3.19 15.67 15.28
CA VAL A 338 2.67 14.48 14.57
C VAL A 338 3.16 14.45 13.13
N LEU A 339 3.24 15.60 12.43
CA LEU A 339 3.77 15.66 11.07
C LEU A 339 5.25 15.25 11.01
N ILE A 340 6.09 15.80 11.89
CA ILE A 340 7.52 15.45 11.98
C ILE A 340 7.67 13.96 12.31
N VAL A 341 6.92 13.46 13.29
CA VAL A 341 6.96 12.06 13.72
C VAL A 341 6.54 11.11 12.60
N ARG A 342 5.51 11.46 11.83
CA ARG A 342 5.10 10.68 10.64
C ARG A 342 6.22 10.64 9.59
N GLY A 343 6.95 11.74 9.41
CA GLY A 343 8.11 11.81 8.54
C GLY A 343 9.21 10.86 8.97
N LEU A 344 9.60 10.93 10.24
CA LEU A 344 10.62 10.05 10.82
C LEU A 344 10.19 8.57 10.76
N ALA A 345 8.92 8.27 11.02
CA ALA A 345 8.38 6.92 10.89
C ALA A 345 8.43 6.41 9.45
N GLY A 346 8.12 7.25 8.46
CA GLY A 346 8.24 6.91 7.04
C GLY A 346 9.69 6.58 6.64
N VAL A 347 10.64 7.39 7.09
CA VAL A 347 12.08 7.13 6.88
C VAL A 347 12.51 5.83 7.57
N ALA A 348 12.10 5.61 8.83
CA ALA A 348 12.42 4.39 9.57
C ALA A 348 11.89 3.13 8.84
N VAL A 349 10.65 3.15 8.36
CA VAL A 349 10.04 2.04 7.61
C VAL A 349 10.78 1.77 6.30
N CYS A 350 11.18 2.84 5.58
CA CYS A 350 11.88 2.72 4.30
C CYS A 350 13.18 1.91 4.40
N PHE A 351 13.89 2.00 5.53
CA PHE A 351 15.14 1.26 5.75
C PHE A 351 14.94 -0.02 6.59
N ALA A 352 14.13 0.05 7.65
CA ALA A 352 13.98 -1.05 8.59
C ALA A 352 13.23 -2.25 8.00
N ILE A 353 12.14 -2.02 7.26
CA ILE A 353 11.29 -3.11 6.75
C ILE A 353 12.03 -3.96 5.70
N PRO A 354 12.69 -3.41 4.67
CA PRO A 354 13.43 -4.25 3.71
C PRO A 354 14.53 -5.08 4.39
N TYR A 355 15.28 -4.48 5.32
CA TYR A 355 16.32 -5.18 6.06
C TYR A 355 15.77 -6.29 6.97
N ALA A 356 14.72 -5.98 7.75
CA ALA A 356 14.12 -6.95 8.66
C ALA A 356 13.39 -8.08 7.91
N ALA A 357 12.76 -7.78 6.76
CA ALA A 357 12.11 -8.77 5.92
C ALA A 357 13.10 -9.78 5.34
N GLN A 358 14.29 -9.33 4.93
CA GLN A 358 15.35 -10.21 4.45
C GLN A 358 15.91 -11.09 5.58
N LYS A 359 16.11 -10.51 6.77
CA LYS A 359 16.74 -11.22 7.90
C LYS A 359 15.82 -12.18 8.61
N TYR A 360 14.57 -11.80 8.86
CA TYR A 360 13.62 -12.54 9.71
C TYR A 360 12.45 -13.15 8.94
N GLY A 361 12.25 -12.76 7.69
CA GLY A 361 11.07 -13.12 6.90
C GLY A 361 9.83 -12.25 7.20
N LEU A 362 8.97 -12.08 6.19
CA LEU A 362 7.81 -11.16 6.25
C LEU A 362 6.76 -11.57 7.29
N VAL A 363 6.44 -12.86 7.39
CA VAL A 363 5.43 -13.36 8.33
C VAL A 363 5.85 -13.14 9.78
N LYS A 364 7.12 -13.47 10.12
CA LYS A 364 7.66 -13.25 11.47
C LYS A 364 7.69 -11.77 11.81
N LEU A 365 8.10 -10.93 10.84
CA LEU A 365 8.12 -9.48 10.99
C LEU A 365 6.72 -8.92 11.26
N TYR A 366 5.72 -9.32 10.46
CA TYR A 366 4.33 -8.88 10.65
C TYR A 366 3.77 -9.27 12.03
N ARG A 367 4.04 -10.50 12.49
CA ARG A 367 3.64 -10.95 13.82
C ARG A 367 4.29 -10.11 14.93
N SER A 368 5.60 -9.84 14.83
CA SER A 368 6.33 -9.02 15.80
C SER A 368 5.78 -7.60 15.85
N VAL A 369 5.51 -6.99 14.69
CA VAL A 369 4.91 -5.66 14.59
C VAL A 369 3.52 -5.65 15.23
N SER A 370 2.69 -6.64 14.94
CA SER A 370 1.32 -6.74 15.47
C SER A 370 1.29 -6.93 16.98
N LEU A 371 2.25 -7.65 17.55
CA LEU A 371 2.34 -7.90 18.99
C LEU A 371 2.67 -6.64 19.81
N MET A 372 3.30 -5.63 19.19
CA MET A 372 3.70 -4.41 19.89
C MET A 372 2.58 -3.38 20.07
N PHE A 373 1.50 -3.45 19.29
CA PHE A 373 0.42 -2.46 19.36
C PHE A 373 -0.26 -2.36 20.73
N PRO A 374 -0.63 -3.47 21.41
CA PRO A 374 -1.30 -3.39 22.71
C PRO A 374 -0.50 -2.62 23.76
N ALA A 375 0.83 -2.80 23.76
CA ALA A 375 1.70 -2.10 24.71
C ALA A 375 1.64 -0.57 24.52
N ILE A 376 1.65 -0.09 23.29
CA ILE A 376 1.57 1.34 22.98
C ILE A 376 0.22 1.91 23.40
N TYR A 377 -0.87 1.18 23.19
CA TYR A 377 -2.21 1.63 23.54
C TYR A 377 -2.45 1.71 25.03
N VAL A 378 -1.72 0.94 25.84
CA VAL A 378 -1.71 1.06 27.29
C VAL A 378 -0.81 2.21 27.75
N VAL A 379 0.37 2.36 27.16
CA VAL A 379 1.34 3.39 27.55
C VAL A 379 0.81 4.80 27.28
N THR A 380 0.14 5.03 26.15
CA THR A 380 -0.30 6.39 25.76
C THR A 380 -1.23 7.06 26.77
N PRO A 381 -2.34 6.44 27.27
CA PRO A 381 -3.17 7.06 28.28
C PRO A 381 -2.49 7.15 29.66
N LEU A 382 -1.59 6.23 30.00
CA LEU A 382 -0.80 6.32 31.24
C LEU A 382 0.10 7.56 31.25
N LEU A 383 0.66 7.94 30.09
CA LEU A 383 1.44 9.17 29.96
C LEU A 383 0.61 10.42 30.26
N ALA A 384 -0.64 10.47 29.82
CA ALA A 384 -1.54 11.58 30.15
C ALA A 384 -1.80 11.71 31.65
N LEU A 385 -1.93 10.59 32.36
CA LEU A 385 -2.08 10.58 33.83
C LEU A 385 -0.80 11.04 34.57
N MET A 386 0.36 10.88 33.96
CA MET A 386 1.65 11.26 34.54
C MET A 386 2.07 12.71 34.25
N VAL A 387 1.29 13.46 33.48
CA VAL A 387 1.63 14.86 33.09
C VAL A 387 1.88 15.73 34.31
N THR A 388 1.05 15.64 35.35
CA THR A 388 1.18 16.44 36.58
C THR A 388 2.37 16.03 37.46
N SER A 389 2.79 14.75 37.41
CA SER A 389 3.84 14.22 38.27
C SER A 389 5.24 14.34 37.67
N CYS A 390 5.37 14.25 36.34
CA CYS A 390 6.65 14.17 35.63
C CYS A 390 6.66 15.03 34.36
N ALA A 391 6.29 16.31 34.48
CA ALA A 391 6.09 17.24 33.34
C ALA A 391 7.25 17.29 32.32
N ALA A 392 8.51 17.11 32.77
CA ALA A 392 9.67 17.16 31.85
C ALA A 392 9.86 15.89 31.02
N LEU A 393 9.47 14.73 31.53
CA LEU A 393 9.69 13.43 30.87
C LEU A 393 8.55 13.05 29.92
N VAL A 394 7.33 13.47 30.23
CA VAL A 394 6.11 13.12 29.48
C VAL A 394 6.18 13.54 28.01
N PRO A 395 6.59 14.73 27.62
CA PRO A 395 6.68 15.12 26.21
C PRO A 395 7.61 14.20 25.40
N LEU A 396 8.78 13.86 25.95
CA LEU A 396 9.76 13.02 25.27
C LEU A 396 9.20 11.60 25.04
N VAL A 397 8.63 11.00 26.09
CA VAL A 397 8.08 9.63 26.02
C VAL A 397 6.83 9.61 25.11
N SER A 398 6.02 10.67 25.11
CA SER A 398 4.87 10.82 24.22
C SER A 398 5.30 10.86 22.75
N ILE A 399 6.29 11.68 22.40
CA ILE A 399 6.84 11.76 21.04
C ILE A 399 7.38 10.38 20.62
N LEU A 400 8.11 9.71 21.48
CA LEU A 400 8.64 8.36 21.21
C LEU A 400 7.51 7.34 21.01
N SER A 401 6.47 7.36 21.85
CA SER A 401 5.30 6.47 21.74
C SER A 401 4.57 6.67 20.40
N ILE A 402 4.35 7.94 19.99
CA ILE A 402 3.72 8.28 18.72
C ILE A 402 4.61 7.84 17.54
N LEU A 403 5.93 8.02 17.64
CA LEU A 403 6.88 7.59 16.63
C LEU A 403 6.84 6.07 16.44
N VAL A 404 6.90 5.32 17.53
CA VAL A 404 6.82 3.84 17.49
C VAL A 404 5.48 3.41 16.89
N LYS A 405 4.34 4.00 17.32
CA LYS A 405 3.01 3.68 16.78
C LYS A 405 2.93 3.89 15.27
N HIS A 406 3.38 5.04 14.76
CA HIS A 406 3.32 5.31 13.33
C HIS A 406 4.29 4.41 12.53
N THR A 407 5.46 4.11 13.09
CA THR A 407 6.40 3.15 12.48
C THR A 407 5.79 1.75 12.40
N LEU A 408 5.14 1.29 13.46
CA LEU A 408 4.46 -0.02 13.47
C LEU A 408 3.28 -0.04 12.50
N THR A 409 2.46 1.02 12.45
CA THR A 409 1.31 1.09 11.53
C THR A 409 1.76 1.04 10.08
N ASN A 410 2.71 1.89 9.70
CA ASN A 410 3.27 1.90 8.35
C ASN A 410 3.98 0.57 8.03
N GLY A 411 4.69 0.00 9.01
CA GLY A 411 5.34 -1.30 8.89
C GLY A 411 4.34 -2.43 8.67
N ALA A 412 3.23 -2.46 9.41
CA ALA A 412 2.17 -3.46 9.24
C ALA A 412 1.53 -3.36 7.84
N ILE A 413 1.19 -2.14 7.38
CA ILE A 413 0.62 -1.91 6.04
C ILE A 413 1.58 -2.40 4.95
N VAL A 414 2.87 -2.06 5.05
CA VAL A 414 3.89 -2.49 4.08
C VAL A 414 4.08 -4.00 4.11
N CYS A 415 4.13 -4.63 5.30
CA CYS A 415 4.26 -6.09 5.42
C CYS A 415 3.07 -6.81 4.79
N VAL A 416 1.83 -6.37 5.05
CA VAL A 416 0.62 -6.98 4.46
C VAL A 416 0.61 -6.81 2.94
N ALA A 417 0.92 -5.61 2.45
CA ALA A 417 1.02 -5.36 1.01
C ALA A 417 2.05 -6.29 0.34
N LEU A 418 3.23 -6.45 0.96
CA LEU A 418 4.28 -7.35 0.47
C LEU A 418 3.87 -8.83 0.55
N LEU A 419 3.22 -9.25 1.65
CA LEU A 419 2.70 -10.61 1.78
C LEU A 419 1.73 -10.92 0.64
N VAL A 420 0.76 -10.05 0.37
CA VAL A 420 -0.19 -10.23 -0.73
C VAL A 420 0.49 -10.24 -2.09
N LEU A 421 1.39 -9.29 -2.36
CA LEU A 421 2.10 -9.22 -3.65
C LEU A 421 3.07 -10.38 -3.88
N ASN A 422 3.65 -10.96 -2.83
CA ASN A 422 4.59 -12.08 -2.96
C ASN A 422 3.90 -13.44 -3.05
N THR A 423 2.69 -13.54 -2.48
CA THR A 423 1.94 -14.81 -2.42
C THR A 423 0.88 -14.95 -3.50
N THR A 424 0.58 -13.88 -4.24
CA THR A 424 -0.36 -13.99 -5.36
C THR A 424 0.29 -14.78 -6.50
N PRO A 425 -0.24 -15.95 -6.86
CA PRO A 425 0.42 -16.89 -7.78
C PRO A 425 0.45 -16.38 -9.21
N ASP A 426 -0.50 -15.54 -9.58
CA ASP A 426 -0.67 -15.04 -10.95
C ASP A 426 -0.67 -13.50 -10.99
N ALA A 427 0.14 -12.93 -11.89
CA ALA A 427 0.18 -11.49 -12.13
C ALA A 427 -1.19 -10.93 -12.58
N PHE A 428 -2.04 -11.74 -13.23
CA PHE A 428 -3.39 -11.35 -13.67
C PHE A 428 -4.40 -11.21 -12.53
N SER A 429 -4.08 -11.69 -11.33
CA SER A 429 -4.95 -11.64 -10.16
C SER A 429 -4.45 -10.71 -9.06
N ALA A 430 -3.27 -10.10 -9.26
CA ALA A 430 -2.64 -9.25 -8.27
C ALA A 430 -3.46 -8.00 -7.93
N GLY A 431 -4.13 -7.39 -8.92
CA GLY A 431 -5.02 -6.26 -8.70
C GLY A 431 -6.23 -6.62 -7.84
N THR A 432 -6.83 -7.77 -8.10
CA THR A 432 -7.96 -8.29 -7.29
C THR A 432 -7.52 -8.55 -5.85
N ALA A 433 -6.37 -9.20 -5.64
CA ALA A 433 -5.82 -9.50 -4.32
C ALA A 433 -5.51 -8.21 -3.53
N VAL A 434 -4.88 -7.22 -4.15
CA VAL A 434 -4.63 -5.89 -3.56
C VAL A 434 -5.94 -5.14 -3.31
N GLY A 435 -6.91 -5.24 -4.23
CA GLY A 435 -8.23 -4.65 -4.08
C GLY A 435 -8.98 -5.18 -2.86
N MET A 436 -8.82 -6.48 -2.53
CA MET A 436 -9.40 -7.06 -1.32
C MET A 436 -8.85 -6.44 -0.03
N LEU A 437 -7.61 -5.97 0.00
CA LEU A 437 -7.07 -5.24 1.15
C LEU A 437 -7.85 -3.95 1.45
N GLN A 438 -8.50 -3.36 0.46
CA GLN A 438 -9.30 -2.15 0.64
C GLN A 438 -10.59 -2.38 1.45
N ILE A 439 -11.00 -3.64 1.69
CA ILE A 439 -12.06 -3.99 2.64
C ILE A 439 -11.72 -3.45 4.05
N ALA A 440 -10.43 -3.35 4.39
CA ALA A 440 -9.97 -2.74 5.63
C ALA A 440 -10.40 -1.28 5.79
N SER A 441 -10.70 -0.57 4.70
CA SER A 441 -11.24 0.79 4.74
C SER A 441 -12.65 0.86 5.37
N LEU A 442 -13.45 -0.22 5.27
CA LEU A 442 -14.72 -0.32 5.99
C LEU A 442 -14.51 -0.32 7.51
N PHE A 443 -13.51 -1.09 7.97
CA PHE A 443 -13.17 -1.14 9.40
C PHE A 443 -12.58 0.19 9.88
N LYS A 444 -11.81 0.87 9.03
CA LYS A 444 -11.34 2.23 9.29
C LYS A 444 -12.52 3.22 9.38
N ALA A 445 -13.49 3.16 8.47
CA ALA A 445 -14.67 4.03 8.50
C ALA A 445 -15.49 3.80 9.78
N PHE A 446 -15.71 2.53 10.15
CA PHE A 446 -16.40 2.16 11.38
C PHE A 446 -15.67 2.69 12.63
N ALA A 447 -14.35 2.50 12.70
CA ALA A 447 -13.52 3.00 13.79
C ALA A 447 -13.63 4.52 13.97
N VAL A 448 -13.54 5.27 12.85
CA VAL A 448 -13.65 6.74 12.85
C VAL A 448 -15.06 7.18 13.24
N ALA A 449 -16.10 6.51 12.74
CA ALA A 449 -17.49 6.82 13.08
C ALA A 449 -17.76 6.62 14.57
N VAL A 450 -17.39 5.46 15.14
CA VAL A 450 -17.61 5.15 16.56
C VAL A 450 -16.82 6.10 17.47
N SER A 451 -15.53 6.33 17.17
CA SER A 451 -14.71 7.23 17.95
C SER A 451 -15.16 8.69 17.83
N GLY A 452 -15.63 9.10 16.64
CA GLY A 452 -16.14 10.45 16.41
C GLY A 452 -17.45 10.73 17.13
N THR A 453 -18.38 9.76 17.12
CA THR A 453 -19.66 9.90 17.84
C THR A 453 -19.48 9.95 19.35
N SER A 454 -18.44 9.32 19.91
CA SER A 454 -18.17 9.41 21.34
C SER A 454 -17.88 10.86 21.78
N PHE A 455 -17.30 11.70 20.92
CA PHE A 455 -17.06 13.11 21.21
C PHE A 455 -18.35 13.95 21.21
N TYR A 456 -19.38 13.51 20.49
CA TYR A 456 -20.69 14.18 20.52
C TYR A 456 -21.43 13.97 21.85
N PHE A 457 -21.28 12.78 22.45
CA PHE A 457 -21.96 12.40 23.69
C PHE A 457 -21.16 12.72 24.96
N SER A 458 -19.90 13.16 24.85
CA SER A 458 -19.00 13.32 26.00
C SER A 458 -19.27 14.57 26.85
N ASP A 459 -20.15 15.46 26.42
CA ASP A 459 -20.46 16.69 27.19
C ASP A 459 -21.19 16.39 28.52
N ASP A 460 -21.84 15.21 28.67
CA ASP A 460 -22.61 14.82 29.85
C ASP A 460 -21.94 13.76 30.77
N VAL A 461 -20.87 13.08 30.29
CA VAL A 461 -20.18 12.03 31.04
C VAL A 461 -18.78 12.51 31.39
N SER A 462 -18.28 12.20 32.61
CA SER A 462 -16.93 12.57 32.97
C SER A 462 -15.95 12.15 31.87
N VAL A 463 -15.35 13.12 31.20
CA VAL A 463 -14.47 12.96 30.02
C VAL A 463 -13.37 11.92 30.28
N GLN A 464 -12.87 11.88 31.52
CA GLN A 464 -11.84 10.94 31.95
C GLN A 464 -12.27 9.47 31.88
N THR A 465 -13.51 9.12 32.31
CA THR A 465 -13.99 7.74 32.30
C THR A 465 -14.25 7.27 30.88
N THR A 466 -14.80 8.11 30.02
CA THR A 466 -15.04 7.81 28.62
C THR A 466 -13.72 7.59 27.87
N ASN A 467 -12.72 8.43 28.08
CA ASN A 467 -11.39 8.27 27.49
C ASN A 467 -10.74 6.95 27.91
N MET A 468 -10.75 6.59 29.21
CA MET A 468 -10.16 5.34 29.68
C MET A 468 -10.87 4.10 29.12
N ALA A 469 -12.20 4.13 28.97
CA ALA A 469 -12.96 3.04 28.37
C ALA A 469 -12.57 2.85 26.87
N LEU A 470 -12.48 3.94 26.11
CA LEU A 470 -12.08 3.89 24.70
C LEU A 470 -10.65 3.36 24.52
N TRP A 471 -9.70 3.80 25.36
CA TRP A 471 -8.32 3.31 25.31
C TRP A 471 -8.22 1.83 25.72
N SER A 472 -9.04 1.38 26.67
CA SER A 472 -9.11 -0.03 27.07
C SER A 472 -9.66 -0.90 25.94
N CYS A 473 -10.73 -0.46 25.26
CA CYS A 473 -11.25 -1.11 24.07
C CYS A 473 -10.21 -1.19 22.96
N LEU A 474 -9.46 -0.10 22.75
CA LEU A 474 -8.40 -0.04 21.75
C LEU A 474 -7.29 -1.05 22.02
N ALA A 475 -6.85 -1.17 23.29
CA ALA A 475 -5.86 -2.17 23.70
C ALA A 475 -6.38 -3.60 23.49
N LEU A 476 -7.66 -3.85 23.78
CA LEU A 476 -8.29 -5.15 23.56
C LEU A 476 -8.31 -5.52 22.07
N PHE A 477 -8.72 -4.59 21.18
CA PHE A 477 -8.66 -4.82 19.74
C PHE A 477 -7.23 -5.06 19.26
N GLY A 478 -6.23 -4.38 19.83
CA GLY A 478 -4.83 -4.64 19.57
C GLY A 478 -4.40 -6.06 19.95
N ILE A 479 -4.86 -6.57 21.11
CA ILE A 479 -4.59 -7.95 21.57
C ILE A 479 -5.22 -8.98 20.62
N VAL A 480 -6.49 -8.76 20.23
CA VAL A 480 -7.18 -9.66 19.29
C VAL A 480 -6.48 -9.64 17.91
N GLY A 481 -6.07 -8.45 17.44
CA GLY A 481 -5.32 -8.30 16.20
C GLY A 481 -3.97 -9.03 16.21
N ALA A 482 -3.23 -8.93 17.33
CA ALA A 482 -1.99 -9.67 17.54
C ALA A 482 -2.21 -11.19 17.58
N GLY A 483 -3.30 -11.64 18.23
CA GLY A 483 -3.72 -13.04 18.22
C GLY A 483 -4.00 -13.57 16.83
N LEU A 484 -4.76 -12.82 16.01
CA LEU A 484 -5.01 -13.20 14.61
C LEU A 484 -3.72 -13.21 13.77
N ALA A 485 -2.84 -12.22 13.95
CA ALA A 485 -1.56 -12.19 13.25
C ALA A 485 -0.70 -13.42 13.56
N TRP A 486 -0.85 -14.02 14.74
CA TRP A 486 -0.15 -15.26 15.11
C TRP A 486 -0.62 -16.46 14.28
N PHE A 487 -1.89 -16.49 13.88
CA PHE A 487 -2.46 -17.54 13.03
C PHE A 487 -2.17 -17.36 11.53
N VAL A 488 -1.61 -16.24 11.12
CA VAL A 488 -1.08 -16.08 9.76
C VAL A 488 0.05 -17.09 9.59
N ARG A 489 -0.23 -18.25 9.01
CA ARG A 489 0.72 -19.34 8.78
C ARG A 489 0.84 -19.59 7.29
N GLY A 490 2.07 -19.84 6.87
CA GLY A 490 2.38 -20.42 5.62
C GLY A 490 2.47 -21.96 5.70
N ARG A 491 1.43 -22.69 6.05
CA ARG A 491 1.36 -24.13 5.83
C ARG A 491 -0.02 -24.50 5.33
N PRO A 492 -0.13 -25.03 4.12
CA PRO A 492 -1.38 -25.59 3.66
C PRO A 492 -1.72 -26.80 4.54
N SER A 493 -2.88 -26.79 5.16
CA SER A 493 -3.54 -28.04 5.45
C SER A 493 -3.91 -28.61 4.09
N VAL A 494 -3.27 -29.70 3.68
CA VAL A 494 -3.60 -30.43 2.46
C VAL A 494 -5.00 -31.02 2.65
N GLU A 495 -6.01 -30.20 2.42
CA GLU A 495 -7.39 -30.64 2.35
C GLU A 495 -7.66 -31.05 0.91
N LYS A 496 -8.00 -32.30 0.73
CA LYS A 496 -8.11 -33.01 -0.56
C LYS A 496 -9.16 -32.44 -1.53
N ASP A 497 -9.96 -31.45 -1.11
CA ASP A 497 -11.12 -30.98 -1.87
C ASP A 497 -11.02 -29.51 -2.32
N TRP A 498 -9.83 -28.93 -2.30
CA TRP A 498 -9.65 -27.52 -2.68
C TRP A 498 -9.41 -27.37 -4.18
N PRO A 499 -9.97 -26.33 -4.82
CA PRO A 499 -9.68 -26.00 -6.20
C PRO A 499 -8.16 -25.83 -6.42
N SER A 500 -7.67 -26.27 -7.57
CA SER A 500 -6.24 -26.21 -7.92
C SER A 500 -5.63 -24.80 -7.78
N GLU A 501 -6.43 -23.75 -8.06
CA GLU A 501 -6.01 -22.36 -7.92
C GLU A 501 -5.77 -21.96 -6.46
N VAL A 502 -6.57 -22.48 -5.52
CA VAL A 502 -6.42 -22.19 -4.08
C VAL A 502 -5.20 -22.92 -3.52
N LEU A 503 -4.99 -24.17 -3.94
CA LEU A 503 -3.79 -24.93 -3.57
C LEU A 503 -2.52 -24.27 -4.10
N GLN A 504 -2.54 -23.73 -5.32
CA GLN A 504 -1.42 -23.02 -5.90
C GLN A 504 -1.12 -21.73 -5.10
N TRP A 505 -2.16 -21.03 -4.64
CA TRP A 505 -2.01 -19.84 -3.80
C TRP A 505 -1.35 -20.16 -2.45
N GLU A 506 -1.81 -21.22 -1.77
CA GLU A 506 -1.24 -21.70 -0.51
C GLU A 506 0.21 -22.16 -0.67
N MET A 507 0.53 -22.89 -1.75
CA MET A 507 1.91 -23.29 -2.06
C MET A 507 2.85 -22.11 -2.27
N CYS A 508 2.40 -21.04 -2.95
CA CYS A 508 3.19 -19.82 -3.11
C CYS A 508 3.44 -19.11 -1.79
N PHE A 509 2.49 -19.22 -0.83
CA PHE A 509 2.65 -18.64 0.51
C PHE A 509 3.76 -19.35 1.32
N ASP A 510 3.96 -20.65 1.08
CA ASP A 510 4.98 -21.48 1.73
C ASP A 510 6.34 -21.48 1.03
N ALA A 511 6.37 -21.34 -0.29
CA ALA A 511 7.59 -21.41 -1.11
C ALA A 511 8.67 -20.38 -0.72
N ASP A 512 8.28 -19.23 -0.13
CA ASP A 512 9.22 -18.26 0.43
C ASP A 512 9.95 -18.77 1.70
N LEU A 513 9.42 -19.80 2.35
CA LEU A 513 10.04 -20.44 3.54
C LEU A 513 10.96 -21.60 3.14
N GLU A 514 10.58 -22.40 2.14
CA GLU A 514 11.40 -23.55 1.68
C GLU A 514 12.65 -23.10 0.92
N LYS A 515 12.54 -22.09 0.04
CA LYS A 515 13.73 -21.53 -0.64
C LYS A 515 14.83 -21.02 0.30
N LYS A 516 14.47 -20.65 1.53
CA LYS A 516 15.42 -20.20 2.53
C LYS A 516 16.07 -21.38 3.26
N ALA A 517 15.33 -22.46 3.48
CA ALA A 517 15.85 -23.68 4.09
C ALA A 517 16.84 -24.40 3.16
N ASP A 518 16.55 -24.44 1.85
CA ASP A 518 17.42 -25.06 0.85
C ASP A 518 18.72 -24.25 0.66
N VAL A 519 18.66 -22.92 0.66
CA VAL A 519 19.86 -22.07 0.55
C VAL A 519 20.73 -22.12 1.82
N GLU A 520 20.13 -22.25 3.01
CA GLU A 520 20.88 -22.48 4.26
C GLU A 520 21.48 -23.88 4.32
N GLY A 521 20.75 -24.92 3.84
CA GLY A 521 21.26 -26.30 3.75
C GLY A 521 22.39 -26.46 2.75
N ASP A 522 22.32 -25.80 1.59
CA ASP A 522 23.40 -25.79 0.59
C ASP A 522 24.63 -25.03 1.09
N LEU A 523 24.45 -23.98 1.90
CA LEU A 523 25.56 -23.23 2.49
C LEU A 523 26.27 -24.04 3.59
N GLU A 524 25.54 -24.78 4.41
CA GLU A 524 26.12 -25.66 5.43
C GLU A 524 26.84 -26.88 4.81
N SER A 525 26.34 -27.41 3.70
CA SER A 525 27.02 -28.51 2.98
C SER A 525 28.31 -28.07 2.25
N LEU A 526 28.40 -26.78 1.87
CA LEU A 526 29.61 -26.19 1.25
C LEU A 526 30.67 -25.74 2.27
N LEU A 527 30.28 -25.56 3.53
CA LEU A 527 31.17 -25.15 4.62
C LEU A 527 31.65 -26.33 5.50
N GLY A 528 31.10 -27.53 5.27
CA GLY A 528 31.39 -28.73 6.08
C GLY A 528 32.44 -29.68 5.54
N ASP A 529 33.11 -29.36 4.42
CA ASP A 529 34.17 -30.19 3.80
C ASP A 529 35.56 -29.52 3.79
N ASP A 530 35.97 -28.92 4.94
CA ASP A 530 37.35 -28.54 5.19
C ASP A 530 37.90 -29.17 6.49
#